data_e4f3ad347f86f531d2e7b96650beb4cb
#
_entry.id   e4f3ad347f86f531d2e7b96650beb4cb
#
_cell.length_a   1.000
_cell.length_b   1.000
_cell.length_c   1.000
_cell.angle_alpha   90.00
_cell.angle_beta   90.00
_cell.angle_gamma   90.00
#
_symmetry.space_group_name_H-M   'P 1'
#
loop_
_entity.id
_entity.type
_entity.pdbx_description
1 polymer ?
#
loop_
_entity_poly.entity_id
_entity_poly.type
_entity_poly.pdbx_seq_one_letter_code
_entity_poly.pdbx_strand_id
1 'polypeptide(L)'
;MVERVLDGRYALEALVGSGGMADVYRAKDQLLERTVAVKILHQQYENDTEFITRFQREAKAAARITHPNIVNVYDVGVAEGRHYIVMEYVPGRTLKERIKEEGPVPVPQALQIARQIAGALAQAHANNLVH
;
A
#
# COMPACT_ATOMS: atom_id res chain seq x y z
N MET A 1 6.71 14.35 21.46
CA MET A 1 6.77 13.28 20.43
C MET A 1 7.56 13.80 19.25
N VAL A 2 8.60 13.07 18.86
CA VAL A 2 9.41 13.46 17.71
C VAL A 2 8.70 13.01 16.43
N GLU A 3 8.34 13.98 15.61
CA GLU A 3 7.74 13.69 14.32
C GLU A 3 8.81 13.16 13.37
N ARG A 4 8.58 11.99 12.82
CA ARG A 4 9.50 11.38 11.87
C ARG A 4 9.14 11.80 10.45
N VAL A 5 10.07 12.48 9.78
CA VAL A 5 9.93 12.89 8.39
C VAL A 5 10.85 12.05 7.53
N LEU A 6 10.28 11.30 6.61
CA LEU A 6 11.01 10.43 5.70
C LEU A 6 11.38 11.23 4.45
N ASP A 7 12.68 11.19 4.09
CA ASP A 7 13.22 11.87 2.91
C ASP A 7 12.90 13.38 2.87
N GLY A 8 12.78 14.00 4.05
CA GLY A 8 12.46 15.43 4.16
C GLY A 8 11.09 15.81 3.59
N ARG A 9 10.25 14.85 3.28
CA ARG A 9 8.99 15.08 2.57
C ARG A 9 7.77 14.44 3.24
N TYR A 10 7.90 13.19 3.67
CA TYR A 10 6.75 12.43 4.19
C TYR A 10 6.77 12.39 5.71
N ALA A 11 5.89 13.16 6.34
CA ALA A 11 5.76 13.19 7.79
C ALA A 11 4.89 12.01 8.24
N LEU A 12 5.50 11.03 8.91
CA LEU A 12 4.78 9.85 9.39
C LEU A 12 3.91 10.22 10.58
N GLU A 13 2.62 9.94 10.48
CA GLU A 13 1.64 10.31 11.52
C GLU A 13 1.24 9.15 12.40
N ALA A 14 0.93 7.99 11.80
CA ALA A 14 0.44 6.84 12.55
C ALA A 14 0.73 5.54 11.82
N LEU A 15 1.02 4.49 12.58
CA LEU A 15 1.12 3.13 12.05
C LEU A 15 -0.31 2.62 11.81
N VAL A 16 -0.64 2.25 10.57
CA VAL A 16 -1.98 1.79 10.21
C VAL A 16 -2.02 0.33 9.80
N GLY A 17 -0.88 -0.29 9.56
CA GLY A 17 -0.80 -1.70 9.24
C GLY A 17 0.60 -2.24 9.45
N SER A 18 0.69 -3.53 9.78
CA SER A 18 1.96 -4.21 9.96
C SER A 18 1.85 -5.60 9.35
N GLY A 19 2.72 -5.89 8.40
CA GLY A 19 2.81 -7.19 7.74
C GLY A 19 4.11 -7.89 8.03
N GLY A 20 4.31 -9.06 7.44
CA GLY A 20 5.52 -9.84 7.61
C GLY A 20 6.77 -9.21 7.03
N MET A 21 6.61 -8.34 6.05
CA MET A 21 7.72 -7.76 5.28
C MET A 21 7.89 -6.27 5.49
N ALA A 22 6.80 -5.55 5.74
CA ALA A 22 6.80 -4.09 5.82
C ALA A 22 5.71 -3.57 6.75
N ASP A 23 5.90 -2.36 7.22
CA ASP A 23 4.91 -1.61 7.98
C ASP A 23 4.32 -0.52 7.11
N VAL A 24 3.03 -0.20 7.30
CA VAL A 24 2.35 0.85 6.56
C VAL A 24 1.96 1.97 7.51
N TYR A 25 2.35 3.19 7.16
CA TYR A 25 2.05 4.40 7.93
C TYR A 25 1.12 5.30 7.15
N ARG A 26 0.20 5.96 7.87
CA ARG A 26 -0.46 7.14 7.33
C ARG A 26 0.55 8.28 7.45
N ALA A 27 0.72 9.05 6.39
CA ALA A 27 1.70 10.13 6.36
C ALA A 27 1.16 11.35 5.63
N LYS A 28 1.80 12.50 5.87
CA LYS A 28 1.52 13.74 5.16
C LYS A 28 2.63 13.98 4.15
N ASP A 29 2.29 14.07 2.89
CA ASP A 29 3.19 14.54 1.86
C ASP A 29 3.26 16.06 1.97
N GLN A 30 4.36 16.56 2.51
CA GLN A 30 4.51 18.00 2.78
C GLN A 30 4.71 18.82 1.51
N LEU A 31 5.18 18.18 0.43
CA LEU A 31 5.38 18.86 -0.85
C LEU A 31 4.06 19.09 -1.59
N LEU A 32 3.24 18.06 -1.67
CA LEU A 32 1.96 18.12 -2.39
C LEU A 32 0.77 18.36 -1.46
N GLU A 33 1.03 18.49 -0.17
CA GLU A 33 0.01 18.81 0.85
C GLU A 33 -1.17 17.84 0.82
N ARG A 34 -0.86 16.54 0.82
CA ARG A 34 -1.91 15.50 0.83
C ARG A 34 -1.54 14.34 1.75
N THR A 35 -2.57 13.63 2.22
CA THR A 35 -2.38 12.42 3.00
C THR A 35 -2.05 11.25 2.06
N VAL A 36 -1.05 10.46 2.45
CA VAL A 36 -0.60 9.28 1.69
C VAL A 36 -0.38 8.11 2.65
N ALA A 37 -0.25 6.91 2.10
CA ALA A 37 0.21 5.75 2.83
C ALA A 37 1.67 5.51 2.45
N VAL A 38 2.52 5.24 3.44
CA VAL A 38 3.93 4.93 3.22
C VAL A 38 4.21 3.54 3.75
N LYS A 39 4.62 2.65 2.86
CA LYS A 39 4.99 1.28 3.20
C LYS A 39 6.50 1.21 3.30
N ILE A 40 7.01 0.84 4.48
CA ILE A 40 8.44 0.81 4.76
C ILE A 40 8.87 -0.63 4.99
N LEU A 41 9.86 -1.10 4.23
CA LEU A 41 10.41 -2.44 4.38
C LEU A 41 11.00 -2.60 5.79
N HIS A 42 10.75 -3.74 6.45
CA HIS A 42 11.31 -4.01 7.76
C HIS A 42 12.84 -3.98 7.69
N GLN A 43 13.47 -3.42 8.70
CA GLN A 43 14.92 -3.24 8.74
C GLN A 43 15.69 -4.57 8.59
N GLN A 44 15.13 -5.66 9.07
CA GLN A 44 15.75 -6.99 8.94
C GLN A 44 15.95 -7.43 7.50
N TYR A 45 15.21 -6.86 6.53
CA TYR A 45 15.32 -7.20 5.11
C TYR A 45 16.15 -6.19 4.32
N GLU A 46 16.64 -5.13 4.95
CA GLU A 46 17.39 -4.08 4.25
C GLU A 46 18.77 -4.54 3.73
N ASN A 47 19.25 -5.68 4.19
CA ASN A 47 20.50 -6.29 3.69
C ASN A 47 20.22 -7.48 2.79
N ASP A 48 18.96 -7.78 2.49
CA ASP A 48 18.56 -8.89 1.66
C ASP A 48 18.19 -8.38 0.26
N THR A 49 19.13 -8.54 -0.67
CA THR A 49 18.98 -8.06 -2.04
C THR A 49 17.75 -8.64 -2.74
N GLU A 50 17.41 -9.88 -2.45
CA GLU A 50 16.26 -10.56 -3.05
C GLU A 50 14.94 -9.91 -2.61
N PHE A 51 14.80 -9.64 -1.30
CA PHE A 51 13.61 -8.96 -0.76
C PHE A 51 13.50 -7.54 -1.28
N ILE A 52 14.60 -6.80 -1.32
CA ILE A 52 14.63 -5.42 -1.81
C ILE A 52 14.22 -5.40 -3.29
N THR A 53 14.78 -6.27 -4.10
CA THR A 53 14.48 -6.34 -5.53
C THR A 53 13.01 -6.65 -5.77
N ARG A 54 12.45 -7.59 -5.03
CA ARG A 54 11.02 -7.94 -5.11
C ARG A 54 10.15 -6.77 -4.71
N PHE A 55 10.47 -6.13 -3.59
CA PHE A 55 9.75 -4.98 -3.07
C PHE A 55 9.67 -3.85 -4.10
N GLN A 56 10.81 -3.50 -4.69
CA GLN A 56 10.88 -2.44 -5.71
C GLN A 56 10.19 -2.83 -7.01
N ARG A 57 10.35 -4.09 -7.44
CA ARG A 57 9.76 -4.58 -8.69
C ARG A 57 8.23 -4.56 -8.62
N GLU A 58 7.66 -5.03 -7.53
CA GLU A 58 6.22 -5.04 -7.33
C GLU A 58 5.66 -3.62 -7.31
N ALA A 59 6.35 -2.70 -6.65
CA ALA A 59 5.93 -1.30 -6.60
C ALA A 59 5.97 -0.65 -7.98
N LYS A 60 7.01 -0.89 -8.76
CA LYS A 60 7.13 -0.34 -10.11
C LYS A 60 6.06 -0.90 -11.04
N ALA A 61 5.76 -2.18 -10.93
CA ALA A 61 4.69 -2.81 -11.71
C ALA A 61 3.33 -2.21 -11.34
N ALA A 62 3.05 -2.06 -10.06
CA ALA A 62 1.80 -1.46 -9.59
C ALA A 62 1.66 0.01 -10.00
N ALA A 63 2.77 0.74 -10.05
CA ALA A 63 2.77 2.15 -10.44
C ALA A 63 2.33 2.39 -11.90
N ARG A 64 2.41 1.35 -12.74
CA ARG A 64 1.99 1.41 -14.14
C ARG A 64 0.51 1.15 -14.34
N ILE A 65 -0.18 0.73 -13.29
CA ILE A 65 -1.59 0.33 -13.37
C ILE A 65 -2.46 1.48 -12.86
N THR A 66 -3.43 1.88 -13.66
CA THR A 66 -4.47 2.81 -13.26
C THR A 66 -5.80 2.11 -13.34
N HIS A 67 -6.45 1.91 -12.20
CA HIS A 67 -7.74 1.25 -12.12
C HIS A 67 -8.48 1.76 -10.88
N PRO A 68 -9.79 2.02 -10.95
CA PRO A 68 -10.53 2.57 -9.81
C PRO A 68 -10.55 1.68 -8.57
N ASN A 69 -10.29 0.38 -8.73
CA ASN A 69 -10.29 -0.59 -7.62
C ASN A 69 -8.88 -1.07 -7.26
N ILE A 70 -7.85 -0.35 -7.70
CA ILE A 70 -6.46 -0.62 -7.35
C ILE A 70 -5.86 0.65 -6.75
N VAL A 71 -5.19 0.52 -5.61
CA VAL A 71 -4.49 1.63 -4.96
C VAL A 71 -3.36 2.14 -5.85
N ASN A 72 -3.31 3.44 -6.07
CA ASN A 72 -2.26 4.07 -6.89
C ASN A 72 -0.95 4.11 -6.12
N VAL A 73 0.15 3.73 -6.78
CA VAL A 73 1.50 3.92 -6.26
C VAL A 73 2.02 5.24 -6.80
N TYR A 74 2.45 6.12 -5.88
CA TYR A 74 2.90 7.47 -6.23
C TYR A 74 4.41 7.59 -6.37
N ASP A 75 5.15 6.88 -5.52
CA ASP A 75 6.60 7.04 -5.45
C ASP A 75 7.25 5.81 -4.83
N VAL A 76 8.53 5.63 -5.13
CA VAL A 76 9.37 4.57 -4.55
C VAL A 76 10.72 5.19 -4.25
N GLY A 77 11.26 4.94 -3.06
CA GLY A 77 12.52 5.54 -2.71
C GLY A 77 13.30 4.80 -1.63
N VAL A 78 14.45 5.36 -1.31
CA VAL A 78 15.31 4.90 -0.22
C VAL A 78 15.71 6.14 0.59
N ALA A 79 15.49 6.11 1.88
CA ALA A 79 15.87 7.19 2.77
C ALA A 79 16.37 6.59 4.09
N GLU A 80 17.50 7.09 4.59
CA GLU A 80 18.10 6.63 5.84
C GLU A 80 18.32 5.12 5.88
N GLY A 81 18.69 4.53 4.72
CA GLY A 81 18.91 3.09 4.61
C GLY A 81 17.63 2.26 4.60
N ARG A 82 16.48 2.88 4.47
CA ARG A 82 15.19 2.19 4.46
C ARG A 82 14.49 2.36 3.11
N HIS A 83 14.07 1.25 2.53
CA HIS A 83 13.28 1.24 1.30
C HIS A 83 11.82 1.50 1.62
N TYR A 84 11.16 2.35 0.82
CA TYR A 84 9.76 2.70 1.05
C TYR A 84 9.00 2.86 -0.26
N ILE A 85 7.68 2.71 -0.16
CA ILE A 85 6.74 2.90 -1.26
C ILE A 85 5.68 3.88 -0.76
N VAL A 86 5.43 4.93 -1.55
CA VAL A 86 4.36 5.90 -1.26
C VAL A 86 3.17 5.57 -2.15
N MET A 87 2.01 5.45 -1.54
CA MET A 87 0.80 5.07 -2.25
C MET A 87 -0.41 5.84 -1.75
N GLU A 88 -1.50 5.71 -2.46
CA GLU A 88 -2.78 6.27 -2.10
C GLU A 88 -3.20 5.79 -0.71
N TYR A 89 -3.62 6.74 0.15
CA TYR A 89 -4.20 6.39 1.44
C TYR A 89 -5.70 6.17 1.26
N VAL A 90 -6.16 4.99 1.62
CA VAL A 90 -7.58 4.62 1.59
C VAL A 90 -8.09 4.59 3.03
N PRO A 91 -8.91 5.57 3.43
CA PRO A 91 -9.48 5.55 4.78
C PRO A 91 -10.54 4.44 4.88
N GLY A 92 -10.84 4.05 6.12
CA GLY A 92 -11.84 3.02 6.38
C GLY A 92 -11.24 1.74 6.90
N ARG A 93 -11.86 0.64 6.57
CA ARG A 93 -11.48 -0.69 7.08
C ARG A 93 -11.41 -1.71 5.94
N THR A 94 -10.74 -2.83 6.20
CA THR A 94 -10.68 -3.94 5.25
C THR A 94 -12.00 -4.70 5.22
N LEU A 95 -12.20 -5.45 4.15
CA LEU A 95 -13.35 -6.36 4.05
C LEU A 95 -13.34 -7.39 5.17
N LYS A 96 -12.15 -7.87 5.54
CA LYS A 96 -12.00 -8.83 6.65
C LYS A 96 -12.49 -8.22 7.96
N GLU A 97 -12.12 -6.99 8.25
CA GLU A 97 -12.57 -6.28 9.44
C GLU A 97 -14.09 -6.08 9.45
N ARG A 98 -14.65 -5.71 8.30
CA ARG A 98 -16.09 -5.54 8.15
C ARG A 98 -16.83 -6.84 8.43
N ILE A 99 -16.37 -7.97 7.87
CA ILE A 99 -17.00 -9.27 8.09
C ILE A 99 -16.93 -9.65 9.56
N LYS A 100 -15.80 -9.40 10.21
CA LYS A 100 -15.61 -9.69 11.62
C LYS A 100 -16.56 -8.88 12.51
N GLU A 101 -16.78 -7.61 12.17
CA GLU A 101 -17.61 -6.70 12.96
C GLU A 101 -19.11 -6.84 12.69
N GLU A 102 -19.48 -7.02 11.44
CA GLU A 102 -20.88 -7.01 11.00
C GLU A 102 -21.42 -8.37 10.55
N GLY A 103 -20.55 -9.40 10.49
CA GLY A 103 -20.93 -10.72 10.02
C GLY A 103 -20.92 -10.85 8.50
N PRO A 104 -21.53 -11.92 7.95
CA PRO A 104 -21.50 -12.19 6.52
C PRO A 104 -22.06 -11.03 5.69
N VAL A 105 -21.43 -10.77 4.54
CA VAL A 105 -21.91 -9.75 3.60
C VAL A 105 -23.12 -10.28 2.84
N PRO A 106 -24.21 -9.51 2.74
CA PRO A 106 -25.37 -9.93 1.94
C PRO A 106 -24.98 -10.28 0.51
N VAL A 107 -25.59 -11.31 -0.07
CA VAL A 107 -25.22 -11.84 -1.38
C VAL A 107 -25.16 -10.77 -2.49
N PRO A 108 -26.15 -9.86 -2.64
CA PRO A 108 -26.04 -8.82 -3.67
C PRO A 108 -24.80 -7.94 -3.54
N GLN A 109 -24.45 -7.56 -2.31
CA GLN A 109 -23.24 -6.75 -2.04
C GLN A 109 -21.97 -7.56 -2.27
N ALA A 110 -21.96 -8.83 -1.86
CA ALA A 110 -20.83 -9.73 -2.04
C ALA A 110 -20.51 -9.91 -3.52
N LEU A 111 -21.53 -10.05 -4.38
CA LEU A 111 -21.35 -10.18 -5.82
C LEU A 111 -20.79 -8.89 -6.43
N GLN A 112 -21.24 -7.74 -5.97
CA GLN A 112 -20.73 -6.45 -6.43
C GLN A 112 -19.26 -6.27 -6.07
N ILE A 113 -18.90 -6.59 -4.83
CA ILE A 113 -17.50 -6.54 -4.35
C ILE A 113 -16.64 -7.49 -5.17
N ALA A 114 -17.10 -8.73 -5.35
CA ALA A 114 -16.36 -9.74 -6.12
C ALA A 114 -16.14 -9.31 -7.56
N ARG A 115 -17.12 -8.67 -8.19
CA ARG A 115 -17.01 -8.13 -9.55
C ARG A 115 -15.93 -7.05 -9.63
N GLN A 116 -15.90 -6.13 -8.67
CA GLN A 116 -14.91 -5.06 -8.61
C GLN A 116 -13.50 -5.62 -8.42
N ILE A 117 -13.35 -6.61 -7.53
CA ILE A 117 -12.06 -7.26 -7.30
C ILE A 117 -11.61 -8.01 -8.55
N ALA A 118 -12.53 -8.74 -9.20
CA ALA A 118 -12.20 -9.48 -10.42
C ALA A 118 -11.73 -8.54 -11.54
N GLY A 119 -12.37 -7.38 -11.69
CA GLY A 119 -11.94 -6.36 -12.64
C GLY A 119 -10.54 -5.84 -12.36
N ALA A 120 -10.25 -5.58 -11.09
CA ALA A 120 -8.92 -5.14 -10.65
C ALA A 120 -7.87 -6.23 -10.92
N LEU A 121 -8.16 -7.48 -10.58
CA LEU A 121 -7.24 -8.59 -10.81
C LEU A 121 -7.00 -8.82 -12.31
N ALA A 122 -8.03 -8.70 -13.14
CA ALA A 122 -7.87 -8.82 -14.60
C ALA A 122 -6.90 -7.77 -15.14
N GLN A 123 -7.01 -6.53 -14.66
CA GLN A 123 -6.11 -5.46 -15.05
C GLN A 123 -4.68 -5.72 -14.56
N ALA A 124 -4.53 -6.16 -13.32
CA ALA A 124 -3.23 -6.50 -12.75
C ALA A 124 -2.56 -7.62 -13.54
N HIS A 125 -3.29 -8.70 -13.82
CA HIS A 125 -2.76 -9.84 -14.57
C HIS A 125 -2.40 -9.46 -16.01
N ALA A 126 -3.16 -8.57 -16.66
CA ALA A 126 -2.82 -8.06 -17.98
C ALA A 126 -1.50 -7.28 -17.99
N ASN A 127 -1.08 -6.76 -16.84
CA ASN A 127 0.19 -6.06 -16.66
C ASN A 127 1.25 -6.92 -15.97
N ASN A 128 1.07 -8.23 -15.96
CA ASN A 128 2.01 -9.21 -15.39
C ASN A 128 2.23 -9.05 -13.88
N LEU A 129 1.26 -8.48 -13.17
CA LEU A 129 1.30 -8.38 -11.72
C LEU A 129 0.36 -9.42 -11.13
N VAL A 130 0.89 -10.31 -10.31
CA VAL A 130 0.13 -11.33 -9.58
C VAL A 130 0.15 -10.98 -8.10
N HIS A 131 -1.03 -10.81 -7.56
CA HIS A 131 -1.20 -10.47 -6.14
C HIS A 131 -1.09 -11.68 -5.24
#